data_88c18b964d350f970178238975a685cf
#
_entry.id   88c18b964d350f970178238975a685cf
#
_cell.length_a   1.000
_cell.length_b   1.000
_cell.length_c   1.000
_cell.angle_alpha   90.00
_cell.angle_beta   90.00
_cell.angle_gamma   90.00
#
_symmetry.space_group_name_H-M   'P 1'
#
loop_
_entity.id
_entity.type
_entity.pdbx_description
1 polymer ?
#
loop_
_entity_poly.entity_id
_entity_poly.type
_entity_poly.pdbx_seq_one_letter_code
_entity_poly.pdbx_strand_id
1 'polypeptide(L)'
;TGKRGLGGWPVNGASREPVVRQTDWYFRVPAGRLKLRVAGGQRDGELIAYLRPDRTTARSSEFLRLPTSDAAAARRLFDRMLGPRACVRKRREVWLYRNARIHLDTVDGLGRFIEIEVVVTRGMPQARALMKELRAVLGITPEALIAGSYGELIAER
;
A
#
# COMPACT_ATOMS: atom_id res chain seq x y z
N THR A 1 14.45 -31.90 -7.98
CA THR A 1 14.03 -31.22 -9.22
C THR A 1 13.49 -29.85 -8.85
N GLY A 2 14.40 -28.85 -8.87
CA GLY A 2 14.10 -27.48 -8.48
C GLY A 2 13.13 -26.84 -9.47
N LYS A 3 12.04 -26.31 -8.98
CA LYS A 3 11.24 -25.33 -9.74
C LYS A 3 12.08 -24.08 -9.90
N ARG A 4 12.60 -23.88 -11.10
CA ARG A 4 13.22 -22.61 -11.52
C ARG A 4 12.17 -21.51 -11.36
N GLY A 5 12.48 -20.50 -10.55
CA GLY A 5 11.63 -19.33 -10.37
C GLY A 5 11.32 -18.69 -11.70
N LEU A 6 10.09 -18.25 -11.87
CA LEU A 6 9.61 -17.48 -13.01
C LEU A 6 10.55 -16.29 -13.24
N GLY A 7 11.07 -16.17 -14.46
CA GLY A 7 12.21 -15.34 -14.82
C GLY A 7 12.07 -13.87 -14.39
N GLY A 8 13.16 -13.34 -13.83
CA GLY A 8 13.44 -11.92 -13.80
C GLY A 8 13.09 -11.14 -12.55
N TRP A 9 12.55 -11.75 -11.48
CA TRP A 9 12.35 -11.01 -10.23
C TRP A 9 13.69 -10.87 -9.47
N PRO A 10 14.13 -9.65 -9.12
CA PRO A 10 15.46 -9.41 -8.58
C PRO A 10 15.66 -9.90 -7.14
N VAL A 11 14.58 -10.14 -6.38
CA VAL A 11 14.66 -10.63 -5.00
C VAL A 11 14.61 -12.15 -4.97
N ASN A 12 15.75 -12.77 -4.82
CA ASN A 12 15.88 -14.23 -4.79
C ASN A 12 15.19 -14.81 -3.54
N GLY A 13 14.39 -15.86 -3.72
CA GLY A 13 13.64 -16.49 -2.62
C GLY A 13 12.32 -15.81 -2.25
N ALA A 14 11.90 -14.76 -2.95
CA ALA A 14 10.58 -14.17 -2.77
C ALA A 14 9.50 -15.05 -3.40
N SER A 15 8.33 -15.11 -2.77
CA SER A 15 7.12 -15.79 -3.28
C SER A 15 6.09 -14.76 -3.74
N ARG A 16 5.39 -15.08 -4.82
CA ARG A 16 4.36 -14.22 -5.39
C ARG A 16 2.98 -14.63 -4.92
N GLU A 17 2.20 -13.65 -4.52
CA GLU A 17 0.77 -13.79 -4.20
C GLU A 17 -0.11 -13.57 -5.44
N PRO A 18 -1.39 -14.02 -5.42
CA PRO A 18 -2.34 -13.69 -6.47
C PRO A 18 -2.48 -12.18 -6.66
N VAL A 19 -2.62 -11.77 -7.91
CA VAL A 19 -2.83 -10.36 -8.24
C VAL A 19 -4.22 -9.91 -7.79
N VAL A 20 -4.29 -8.76 -7.13
CA VAL A 20 -5.52 -8.18 -6.61
C VAL A 20 -5.82 -6.85 -7.30
N ARG A 21 -7.07 -6.63 -7.67
CA ARG A 21 -7.58 -5.32 -8.04
C ARG A 21 -8.19 -4.68 -6.80
N GLN A 22 -7.84 -3.44 -6.53
CA GLN A 22 -8.31 -2.70 -5.35
C GLN A 22 -8.83 -1.34 -5.75
N THR A 23 -9.90 -0.91 -5.07
CA THR A 23 -10.39 0.46 -5.12
C THR A 23 -10.32 1.04 -3.71
N ASP A 24 -9.64 2.16 -3.56
CA ASP A 24 -9.49 2.90 -2.31
C ASP A 24 -10.24 4.23 -2.46
N TRP A 25 -11.27 4.48 -1.64
CA TRP A 25 -11.92 5.78 -1.52
C TRP A 25 -11.36 6.51 -0.32
N TYR A 26 -10.76 7.65 -0.56
CA TYR A 26 -10.21 8.53 0.48
C TYR A 26 -11.25 9.57 0.88
N PHE A 27 -11.33 9.83 2.18
CA PHE A 27 -12.25 10.82 2.78
C PHE A 27 -11.48 12.00 3.35
N ARG A 28 -12.17 13.13 3.48
CA ARG A 28 -11.60 14.32 4.12
C ARG A 28 -11.62 14.12 5.63
N VAL A 29 -10.46 14.23 6.26
CA VAL A 29 -10.30 14.17 7.71
C VAL A 29 -9.39 15.31 8.17
N PRO A 30 -9.57 15.84 9.41
CA PRO A 30 -8.79 16.96 9.91
C PRO A 30 -7.32 16.60 10.14
N ALA A 31 -7.02 15.33 10.40
CA ALA A 31 -5.66 14.84 10.59
C ALA A 31 -5.51 13.40 10.10
N GLY A 32 -4.31 13.04 9.65
CA GLY A 32 -4.05 11.71 9.13
C GLY A 32 -4.74 11.43 7.80
N ARG A 33 -5.09 10.16 7.57
CA ARG A 33 -5.81 9.69 6.38
C ARG A 33 -6.81 8.62 6.75
N LEU A 34 -7.97 8.68 6.12
CA LEU A 34 -8.98 7.63 6.19
C LEU A 34 -9.33 7.19 4.78
N LYS A 35 -9.32 5.89 4.55
CA LYS A 35 -9.78 5.30 3.29
C LYS A 35 -10.61 4.04 3.52
N LEU A 36 -11.53 3.81 2.62
CA LEU A 36 -12.25 2.54 2.48
C LEU A 36 -11.63 1.78 1.30
N ARG A 37 -11.18 0.55 1.54
CA ARG A 37 -10.64 -0.35 0.52
C ARG A 37 -11.62 -1.46 0.22
N VAL A 38 -11.82 -1.73 -1.07
CA VAL A 38 -12.55 -2.90 -1.57
C VAL A 38 -11.66 -3.64 -2.56
N ALA A 39 -11.61 -4.96 -2.45
CA ALA A 39 -10.87 -5.82 -3.35
C ALA A 39 -11.82 -6.49 -4.35
N GLY A 40 -11.47 -6.45 -5.65
CA GLY A 40 -12.06 -7.30 -6.68
C GLY A 40 -13.58 -7.25 -6.83
N GLY A 41 -14.24 -6.13 -6.50
CA GLY A 41 -15.71 -6.01 -6.60
C GLY A 41 -16.47 -6.76 -5.50
N GLN A 42 -15.81 -7.09 -4.41
CA GLN A 42 -16.43 -7.68 -3.21
C GLN A 42 -17.43 -6.72 -2.58
N ARG A 43 -18.41 -7.26 -1.84
CA ARG A 43 -19.37 -6.48 -1.06
C ARG A 43 -18.75 -5.93 0.22
N ASP A 44 -17.91 -6.71 0.83
CA ASP A 44 -17.14 -6.34 2.02
C ASP A 44 -15.95 -5.46 1.68
N GLY A 45 -15.45 -4.77 2.66
CA GLY A 45 -14.32 -3.88 2.54
C GLY A 45 -13.65 -3.66 3.87
N GLU A 46 -12.73 -2.71 3.88
CA GLU A 46 -11.96 -2.39 5.06
C GLU A 46 -11.71 -0.88 5.14
N LEU A 47 -12.05 -0.30 6.28
CA LEU A 47 -11.64 1.06 6.63
C LEU A 47 -10.22 1.02 7.16
N ILE A 48 -9.37 1.89 6.64
CA ILE A 48 -7.97 1.99 7.03
C ILE A 48 -7.69 3.44 7.40
N ALA A 49 -7.35 3.67 8.67
CA ALA A 49 -6.98 4.97 9.19
C ALA A 49 -5.48 5.04 9.48
N TYR A 50 -4.81 6.06 8.97
CA TYR A 50 -3.42 6.37 9.27
C TYR A 50 -3.38 7.63 10.12
N LEU A 51 -2.71 7.55 11.27
CA LEU A 51 -2.73 8.62 12.27
C LEU A 51 -1.52 9.57 12.19
N ARG A 52 -0.56 9.31 11.29
CA ARG A 52 0.67 10.10 11.21
C ARG A 52 0.87 10.80 9.87
N PRO A 53 1.53 11.99 9.87
CA PRO A 53 1.87 12.71 8.65
C PRO A 53 2.94 11.97 7.83
N ASP A 54 2.89 12.20 6.52
CA ASP A 54 3.84 11.69 5.55
C ASP A 54 5.25 12.18 5.79
N ARG A 55 6.18 11.24 5.72
CA ARG A 55 7.61 11.56 5.60
C ARG A 55 8.28 10.54 4.68
N THR A 56 9.23 11.00 3.88
CA THR A 56 10.03 10.19 2.95
C THR A 56 10.99 9.21 3.65
N THR A 57 11.17 9.33 4.96
CA THR A 57 12.00 8.42 5.74
C THR A 57 11.22 7.18 6.17
N ALA A 58 11.81 5.99 6.04
CA ALA A 58 11.25 4.74 6.55
C ALA A 58 11.00 4.85 8.07
N ARG A 59 9.74 4.94 8.46
CA ARG A 59 9.31 5.00 9.86
C ARG A 59 8.19 4.01 10.11
N SER A 60 8.01 3.63 11.37
CA SER A 60 6.85 2.89 11.82
C SER A 60 5.59 3.67 11.51
N SER A 61 4.72 3.10 10.67
CA SER A 61 3.38 3.64 10.40
C SER A 61 2.41 2.94 11.33
N GLU A 62 1.72 3.73 12.13
CA GLU A 62 0.63 3.24 12.96
C GLU A 62 -0.68 3.42 12.19
N PHE A 63 -1.39 2.33 11.97
CA PHE A 63 -2.65 2.35 11.26
C PHE A 63 -3.66 1.43 11.95
N LEU A 64 -4.93 1.81 11.87
CA LEU A 64 -6.05 1.03 12.34
C LEU A 64 -6.82 0.46 11.16
N ARG A 65 -7.27 -0.78 11.27
CA ARG A 65 -8.06 -1.48 10.25
C ARG A 65 -9.38 -1.92 10.86
N LEU A 66 -10.47 -1.58 10.20
CA LEU A 66 -11.81 -1.95 10.60
C LEU A 66 -12.54 -2.60 9.42
N PRO A 67 -12.75 -3.91 9.44
CA PRO A 67 -13.50 -4.58 8.38
C PRO A 67 -14.98 -4.14 8.40
N THR A 68 -15.58 -4.09 7.22
CA THR A 68 -17.00 -3.83 7.03
C THR A 68 -17.60 -4.85 6.07
N SER A 69 -18.77 -5.38 6.40
CA SER A 69 -19.52 -6.32 5.55
C SER A 69 -20.32 -5.65 4.44
N ASP A 70 -20.44 -4.31 4.47
CA ASP A 70 -21.12 -3.52 3.44
C ASP A 70 -20.33 -2.25 3.13
N ALA A 71 -19.39 -2.38 2.21
CA ALA A 71 -18.53 -1.29 1.79
C ALA A 71 -19.33 -0.16 1.10
N ALA A 72 -20.42 -0.49 0.39
CA ALA A 72 -21.24 0.51 -0.28
C ALA A 72 -21.98 1.40 0.73
N ALA A 73 -22.52 0.80 1.81
CA ALA A 73 -23.15 1.56 2.88
C ALA A 73 -22.13 2.41 3.64
N ALA A 74 -20.96 1.83 3.97
CA ALA A 74 -19.87 2.56 4.62
C ALA A 74 -19.42 3.75 3.76
N ARG A 75 -19.24 3.56 2.45
CA ARG A 75 -18.88 4.64 1.53
C ARG A 75 -19.92 5.77 1.56
N ARG A 76 -21.22 5.46 1.41
CA ARG A 76 -22.28 6.48 1.44
C ARG A 76 -22.29 7.27 2.75
N LEU A 77 -22.06 6.58 3.88
CA LEU A 77 -21.99 7.22 5.19
C LEU A 77 -20.83 8.22 5.26
N PHE A 78 -19.61 7.78 4.91
CA PHE A 78 -18.42 8.61 5.00
C PHE A 78 -18.36 9.71 3.95
N ASP A 79 -18.90 9.48 2.74
CA ASP A 79 -19.07 10.55 1.73
C ASP A 79 -19.94 11.68 2.26
N ARG A 80 -21.02 11.35 3.01
CA ARG A 80 -21.93 12.34 3.61
C ARG A 80 -21.36 13.03 4.85
N MET A 81 -20.69 12.27 5.71
CA MET A 81 -20.20 12.79 7.00
C MET A 81 -18.89 13.58 6.86
N LEU A 82 -17.99 13.13 6.01
CA LEU A 82 -16.64 13.68 5.89
C LEU A 82 -16.39 14.34 4.53
N GLY A 83 -17.08 13.89 3.51
CA GLY A 83 -16.86 14.27 2.13
C GLY A 83 -15.78 13.44 1.42
N PRO A 84 -15.93 13.18 0.11
CA PRO A 84 -14.96 12.47 -0.68
C PRO A 84 -13.73 13.35 -0.94
N ARG A 85 -12.54 12.72 -1.01
CA ARG A 85 -11.28 13.38 -1.36
C ARG A 85 -10.71 12.88 -2.67
N ALA A 86 -10.59 11.55 -2.83
CA ALA A 86 -10.05 10.92 -4.02
C ALA A 86 -10.54 9.47 -4.14
N CYS A 87 -10.53 8.94 -5.36
CA CYS A 87 -10.75 7.53 -5.64
C CYS A 87 -9.54 6.98 -6.38
N VAL A 88 -8.91 5.96 -5.81
CA VAL A 88 -7.73 5.29 -6.36
C VAL A 88 -8.10 3.89 -6.79
N ARG A 89 -7.96 3.58 -8.07
CA ARG A 89 -8.07 2.22 -8.58
C ARG A 89 -6.69 1.71 -8.94
N LYS A 90 -6.38 0.50 -8.53
CA LYS A 90 -5.08 -0.10 -8.81
C LYS A 90 -5.15 -1.60 -8.98
N ARG A 91 -4.22 -2.10 -9.75
CA ARG A 91 -3.84 -3.50 -9.82
C ARG A 91 -2.58 -3.67 -8.99
N ARG A 92 -2.64 -4.53 -7.97
CA ARG A 92 -1.53 -4.81 -7.05
C ARG A 92 -1.04 -6.23 -7.23
N GLU A 93 0.25 -6.36 -7.40
CA GLU A 93 0.98 -7.61 -7.32
C GLU A 93 1.82 -7.59 -6.04
N VAL A 94 1.76 -8.65 -5.24
CA VAL A 94 2.46 -8.72 -3.95
C VAL A 94 3.51 -9.82 -4.00
N TRP A 95 4.72 -9.47 -3.57
CA TRP A 95 5.81 -10.41 -3.36
C TRP A 95 6.17 -10.44 -1.88
N LEU A 96 6.28 -11.64 -1.33
CA LEU A 96 6.65 -11.87 0.06
C LEU A 96 8.12 -12.29 0.15
N TYR A 97 8.86 -11.61 1.00
CA TYR A 97 10.26 -11.93 1.27
C TYR A 97 10.57 -11.73 2.74
N ARG A 98 10.87 -12.82 3.47
CA ARG A 98 11.01 -12.80 4.93
C ARG A 98 9.79 -12.12 5.59
N ASN A 99 10.00 -11.07 6.39
CA ASN A 99 8.96 -10.25 7.00
C ASN A 99 8.64 -8.96 6.19
N ALA A 100 8.99 -8.94 4.91
CA ALA A 100 8.66 -7.84 4.01
C ALA A 100 7.59 -8.23 3.00
N ARG A 101 6.80 -7.23 2.60
CA ARG A 101 5.89 -7.26 1.46
C ARG A 101 6.34 -6.21 0.45
N ILE A 102 6.47 -6.61 -0.79
CA ILE A 102 6.83 -5.73 -1.88
C ILE A 102 5.62 -5.68 -2.81
N HIS A 103 5.03 -4.50 -2.93
CA HIS A 103 3.87 -4.26 -3.76
C HIS A 103 4.33 -3.64 -5.09
N LEU A 104 3.91 -4.24 -6.20
CA LEU A 104 4.01 -3.64 -7.52
C LEU A 104 2.62 -3.17 -7.90
N ASP A 105 2.42 -1.87 -7.85
CA ASP A 105 1.14 -1.24 -8.12
C ASP A 105 1.13 -0.61 -9.52
N THR A 106 0.09 -0.93 -10.28
CA THR A 106 -0.31 -0.15 -11.44
C THR A 106 -1.55 0.63 -11.04
N VAL A 107 -1.40 1.96 -10.93
CA VAL A 107 -2.44 2.87 -10.45
C VAL A 107 -3.02 3.64 -11.62
N ASP A 108 -4.35 3.58 -11.76
CA ASP A 108 -5.06 4.27 -12.85
C ASP A 108 -4.76 5.79 -12.80
N GLY A 109 -4.34 6.34 -13.92
CA GLY A 109 -3.99 7.75 -14.06
C GLY A 109 -2.64 8.18 -13.46
N LEU A 110 -1.96 7.34 -12.69
CA LEU A 110 -0.66 7.68 -12.08
C LEU A 110 0.51 6.88 -12.66
N GLY A 111 0.29 5.61 -13.07
CA GLY A 111 1.34 4.75 -13.57
C GLY A 111 1.76 3.66 -12.60
N ARG A 112 3.04 3.27 -12.62
CA ARG A 112 3.57 2.14 -11.84
C ARG A 112 4.41 2.59 -10.67
N PHE A 113 4.23 1.91 -9.54
CA PHE A 113 4.91 2.20 -8.28
C PHE A 113 5.39 0.92 -7.62
N ILE A 114 6.43 1.06 -6.79
CA ILE A 114 6.90 0.03 -5.86
C ILE A 114 6.69 0.56 -4.45
N GLU A 115 6.05 -0.24 -3.60
CA GLU A 115 5.90 0.02 -2.17
C GLU A 115 6.53 -1.13 -1.40
N ILE A 116 7.39 -0.84 -0.42
CA ILE A 116 8.01 -1.83 0.43
C ILE A 116 7.51 -1.64 1.85
N GLU A 117 6.88 -2.68 2.39
CA GLU A 117 6.48 -2.76 3.79
C GLU A 117 7.36 -3.79 4.51
N VAL A 118 7.98 -3.41 5.61
CA VAL A 118 8.71 -4.34 6.47
C VAL A 118 8.01 -4.39 7.82
N VAL A 119 7.48 -5.57 8.17
CA VAL A 119 6.87 -5.79 9.49
C VAL A 119 7.96 -5.87 10.55
N VAL A 120 7.85 -5.05 11.60
CA VAL A 120 8.81 -5.04 12.70
C VAL A 120 8.56 -6.23 13.61
N THR A 121 9.39 -7.26 13.50
CA THR A 121 9.27 -8.51 14.29
C THR A 121 10.38 -8.66 15.33
N ARG A 122 11.58 -8.13 15.05
CA ARG A 122 12.78 -8.26 15.89
C ARG A 122 13.43 -6.90 16.20
N GLY A 123 12.61 -5.84 16.19
CA GLY A 123 13.04 -4.47 16.43
C GLY A 123 13.36 -3.67 15.18
N MET A 124 13.45 -2.36 15.36
CA MET A 124 13.65 -1.38 14.28
C MET A 124 15.00 -1.53 13.53
N PRO A 125 16.12 -1.87 14.17
CA PRO A 125 17.38 -2.02 13.45
C PRO A 125 17.33 -3.08 12.35
N GLN A 126 16.75 -4.26 12.63
CA GLN A 126 16.59 -5.33 11.66
C GLN A 126 15.63 -4.95 10.52
N ALA A 127 14.54 -4.28 10.84
CA ALA A 127 13.59 -3.80 9.84
C ALA A 127 14.25 -2.77 8.90
N ARG A 128 15.05 -1.85 9.44
CA ARG A 128 15.80 -0.87 8.63
C ARG A 128 16.87 -1.55 7.75
N ALA A 129 17.57 -2.56 8.28
CA ALA A 129 18.57 -3.31 7.52
C ALA A 129 17.91 -4.02 6.33
N LEU A 130 16.77 -4.70 6.54
CA LEU A 130 16.03 -5.35 5.46
C LEU A 130 15.49 -4.34 4.44
N MET A 131 14.99 -3.20 4.88
CA MET A 131 14.55 -2.12 3.98
C MET A 131 15.70 -1.62 3.10
N LYS A 132 16.89 -1.44 3.68
CA LYS A 132 18.09 -1.02 2.94
C LYS A 132 18.51 -2.07 1.92
N GLU A 133 18.54 -3.35 2.31
CA GLU A 133 18.83 -4.49 1.42
C GLU A 133 17.87 -4.51 0.22
N LEU A 134 16.55 -4.44 0.48
CA LEU A 134 15.54 -4.48 -0.58
C LEU A 134 15.63 -3.29 -1.53
N ARG A 135 15.86 -2.09 -1.02
CA ARG A 135 16.08 -0.91 -1.87
C ARG A 135 17.27 -1.08 -2.80
N ALA A 136 18.38 -1.60 -2.28
CA ALA A 136 19.57 -1.83 -3.08
C ALA A 136 19.34 -2.88 -4.18
N VAL A 137 18.72 -4.01 -3.85
CA VAL A 137 18.41 -5.08 -4.81
C VAL A 137 17.42 -4.62 -5.89
N LEU A 138 16.44 -3.80 -5.52
CA LEU A 138 15.42 -3.27 -6.42
C LEU A 138 15.88 -2.00 -7.18
N GLY A 139 17.10 -1.51 -6.91
CA GLY A 139 17.63 -0.30 -7.56
C GLY A 139 16.88 0.98 -7.21
N ILE A 140 16.27 1.05 -6.03
CA ILE A 140 15.51 2.23 -5.60
C ILE A 140 16.47 3.25 -4.99
N THR A 141 16.64 4.36 -5.70
CA THR A 141 17.47 5.48 -5.24
C THR A 141 16.68 6.44 -4.35
N PRO A 142 17.36 7.28 -3.54
CA PRO A 142 16.69 8.27 -2.71
C PRO A 142 15.79 9.23 -3.52
N GLU A 143 16.20 9.58 -4.73
CA GLU A 143 15.49 10.50 -5.63
C GLU A 143 14.20 9.90 -6.19
N ALA A 144 14.10 8.55 -6.23
CA ALA A 144 12.91 7.83 -6.66
C ALA A 144 11.84 7.73 -5.56
N LEU A 145 12.13 8.19 -4.34
CA LEU A 145 11.19 8.13 -3.23
C LEU A 145 10.11 9.20 -3.37
N ILE A 146 8.86 8.75 -3.30
CA ILE A 146 7.69 9.63 -3.37
C ILE A 146 7.09 9.75 -1.97
N ALA A 147 6.89 10.99 -1.54
CA ALA A 147 6.12 11.29 -0.33
C ALA A 147 4.62 11.28 -0.65
N GLY A 148 3.83 10.94 0.35
CA GLY A 148 2.38 10.98 0.22
C GLY A 148 1.75 9.65 -0.19
N SER A 149 0.43 9.68 -0.29
CA SER A 149 -0.38 8.55 -0.72
C SER A 149 -0.83 8.73 -2.17
N TYR A 150 -1.25 7.63 -2.82
CA TYR A 150 -1.88 7.72 -4.14
C TYR A 150 -3.11 8.64 -4.15
N GLY A 151 -3.84 8.70 -3.03
CA GLY A 151 -4.99 9.61 -2.89
C GLY A 151 -4.60 11.08 -2.95
N GLU A 152 -3.47 11.45 -2.37
CA GLU A 152 -2.91 12.81 -2.45
C GLU A 152 -2.42 13.12 -3.85
N LEU A 153 -1.65 12.21 -4.45
CA LEU A 153 -1.17 12.37 -5.83
C LEU A 153 -2.31 12.52 -6.85
N ILE A 154 -3.47 11.89 -6.62
CA ILE A 154 -4.65 12.05 -7.47
C ILE A 154 -5.38 13.37 -7.17
N ALA A 155 -5.49 13.76 -5.90
CA ALA A 155 -6.20 14.98 -5.51
C ALA A 155 -5.48 16.28 -5.92
N GLU A 156 -4.18 16.22 -6.20
CA GLU A 156 -3.33 17.33 -6.62
C GLU A 156 -3.31 17.56 -8.15
N ARG A 157 -4.01 16.70 -8.91
CA ARG A 157 -4.15 16.81 -10.38
C ARG A 157 -5.43 17.51 -10.77
#